data_4a21991854fe791999931df6430f8f80
#
_entry.id   4a21991854fe791999931df6430f8f80
#
_cell.length_a   1.000
_cell.length_b   1.000
_cell.length_c   1.000
_cell.angle_alpha   90.00
_cell.angle_beta   90.00
_cell.angle_gamma   90.00
#
_symmetry.space_group_name_H-M   'P 1'
#
loop_
_entity.id
_entity.type
_entity.pdbx_description
1 polymer ?
#
loop_
_entity_poly.entity_id
_entity_poly.type
_entity_poly.pdbx_seq_one_letter_code
_entity_poly.pdbx_strand_id
1 'polypeptide(L)'
;MSSNEKFAPVDLSLFKVIKKMAGERVRQERKRRQVTQSELAHEMGFGPRWLRDVEAGAPGTRLEDHISATLRLGDSIGHIMFPVLFMAHGIRFPQHLYYEDIRGLERKCIELIVDWAVNSLKQDLPSEWWPSSHHDER
;
A
#
# COMPACT_ATOMS: atom_id res chain seq x y z
N MET A 1 34.20 -17.16 -8.12
CA MET A 1 32.81 -17.33 -8.62
C MET A 1 31.93 -17.78 -7.49
N SER A 2 31.24 -16.88 -6.91
CA SER A 2 30.33 -17.26 -5.84
C SER A 2 29.10 -17.90 -6.44
N SER A 3 28.97 -19.18 -6.18
CA SER A 3 27.78 -19.97 -6.51
C SER A 3 26.60 -19.67 -5.58
N ASN A 4 26.57 -18.49 -4.92
CA ASN A 4 25.62 -18.20 -3.86
C ASN A 4 24.49 -17.26 -4.24
N GLU A 5 24.16 -17.21 -5.53
CA GLU A 5 22.97 -16.46 -5.95
C GLU A 5 21.69 -17.29 -5.76
N LYS A 6 21.42 -17.69 -4.51
CA LYS A 6 20.14 -18.33 -4.18
C LYS A 6 18.99 -17.35 -4.17
N PHE A 7 19.29 -16.06 -4.10
CA PHE A 7 18.29 -15.01 -3.98
C PHE A 7 18.61 -13.88 -4.94
N ALA A 8 17.57 -13.35 -5.57
CA ALA A 8 17.69 -12.16 -6.41
C ALA A 8 18.10 -10.95 -5.56
N PRO A 9 18.95 -10.06 -6.09
CA PRO A 9 19.28 -8.83 -5.38
C PRO A 9 18.06 -7.94 -5.20
N VAL A 10 17.92 -7.35 -4.02
CA VAL A 10 16.84 -6.43 -3.67
C VAL A 10 17.43 -5.03 -3.51
N ASP A 11 16.87 -4.04 -4.20
CA ASP A 11 17.26 -2.65 -4.05
C ASP A 11 16.54 -2.04 -2.84
N LEU A 12 17.21 -2.07 -1.68
CA LEU A 12 16.66 -1.53 -0.44
C LEU A 12 16.58 0.00 -0.43
N SER A 13 17.21 0.69 -1.40
CA SER A 13 17.12 2.15 -1.50
C SER A 13 15.70 2.62 -1.77
N LEU A 14 14.87 1.78 -2.40
CA LEU A 14 13.47 2.07 -2.63
C LEU A 14 12.70 2.33 -1.32
N PHE A 15 13.02 1.60 -0.26
CA PHE A 15 12.35 1.81 1.04
C PHE A 15 12.61 3.19 1.62
N LYS A 16 13.78 3.77 1.39
CA LYS A 16 14.08 5.15 1.79
C LYS A 16 13.19 6.15 1.06
N VAL A 17 13.02 5.97 -0.24
CA VAL A 17 12.14 6.80 -1.06
C VAL A 17 10.69 6.69 -0.60
N ILE A 18 10.22 5.47 -0.42
CA ILE A 18 8.85 5.19 0.03
C ILE A 18 8.59 5.86 1.39
N LYS A 19 9.49 5.71 2.35
CA LYS A 19 9.35 6.31 3.68
C LYS A 19 9.27 7.83 3.62
N LYS A 20 10.11 8.47 2.83
CA LYS A 20 10.07 9.93 2.66
C LYS A 20 8.76 10.39 2.04
N MET A 21 8.32 9.73 1.00
CA MET A 21 7.08 10.09 0.31
C MET A 21 5.85 9.81 1.18
N ALA A 22 5.81 8.67 1.84
CA ALA A 22 4.73 8.32 2.75
C ALA A 22 4.66 9.28 3.94
N GLY A 23 5.81 9.62 4.50
CA GLY A 23 5.90 10.58 5.61
C GLY A 23 5.38 11.97 5.23
N GLU A 24 5.75 12.45 4.05
CA GLU A 24 5.28 13.75 3.55
C GLU A 24 3.76 13.74 3.29
N ARG A 25 3.22 12.64 2.78
CA ARG A 25 1.77 12.49 2.61
C ARG A 25 1.04 12.49 3.96
N VAL A 26 1.57 11.81 4.97
CA VAL A 26 1.02 11.84 6.33
C VAL A 26 0.98 13.28 6.85
N ARG A 27 2.08 14.01 6.69
CA ARG A 27 2.16 15.42 7.10
C ARG A 27 1.13 16.29 6.39
N GLN A 28 1.03 16.18 5.07
CA GLN A 28 0.09 16.97 4.27
C GLN A 28 -1.35 16.66 4.67
N GLU A 29 -1.71 15.40 4.79
CA GLU A 29 -3.06 14.99 5.16
C GLU A 29 -3.41 15.40 6.59
N ARG A 30 -2.46 15.28 7.52
CA ARG A 30 -2.64 15.75 8.89
C ARG A 30 -2.93 17.25 8.93
N LYS A 31 -2.13 18.04 8.21
CA LYS A 31 -2.31 19.49 8.13
C LYS A 31 -3.63 19.86 7.47
N ARG A 32 -4.02 19.17 6.42
CA ARG A 32 -5.30 19.39 5.76
C ARG A 32 -6.47 19.20 6.72
N ARG A 33 -6.35 18.26 7.65
CA ARG A 33 -7.35 17.99 8.69
C ARG A 33 -7.21 18.87 9.92
N GLN A 34 -6.23 19.76 9.94
CA GLN A 34 -5.95 20.64 11.07
C GLN A 34 -5.69 19.88 12.39
N VAL A 35 -5.03 18.73 12.28
CA VAL A 35 -4.62 17.91 13.43
C VAL A 35 -3.15 18.16 13.72
N THR A 36 -2.82 18.36 15.01
CA THR A 36 -1.42 18.54 15.42
C THR A 36 -0.68 17.21 15.45
N GLN A 37 0.65 17.27 15.42
CA GLN A 37 1.48 16.07 15.61
C GLN A 37 1.19 15.39 16.94
N SER A 38 1.04 16.16 18.00
CA SER A 38 0.73 15.62 19.33
C SER A 38 -0.61 14.90 19.37
N GLU A 39 -1.63 15.47 18.75
CA GLU A 39 -2.96 14.86 18.70
C GLU A 39 -2.94 13.52 17.96
N LEU A 40 -2.36 13.48 16.77
CA LEU A 40 -2.31 12.25 15.97
C LEU A 40 -1.46 11.19 16.68
N ALA A 41 -0.29 11.55 17.17
CA ALA A 41 0.58 10.62 17.89
C ALA A 41 -0.12 10.05 19.13
N HIS A 42 -0.80 10.91 19.90
CA HIS A 42 -1.55 10.48 21.09
C HIS A 42 -2.65 9.47 20.74
N GLU A 43 -3.42 9.74 19.69
CA GLU A 43 -4.46 8.81 19.22
C GLU A 43 -3.88 7.45 18.80
N MET A 44 -2.65 7.43 18.30
CA MET A 44 -1.99 6.20 17.91
C MET A 44 -1.22 5.51 19.04
N GLY A 45 -1.24 6.10 20.24
CA GLY A 45 -0.54 5.55 21.39
C GLY A 45 0.97 5.82 21.42
N PHE A 46 1.43 6.85 20.69
CA PHE A 46 2.84 7.22 20.60
C PHE A 46 3.08 8.68 21.02
N GLY A 47 4.34 9.03 21.24
CA GLY A 47 4.74 10.40 21.49
C GLY A 47 4.92 11.22 20.21
N PRO A 48 4.95 12.57 20.31
CA PRO A 48 5.11 13.44 19.15
C PRO A 48 6.40 13.20 18.37
N ARG A 49 7.48 12.78 19.04
CA ARG A 49 8.76 12.46 18.39
C ARG A 49 8.64 11.33 17.38
N TRP A 50 7.87 10.30 17.74
CA TRP A 50 7.61 9.19 16.82
C TRP A 50 6.99 9.69 15.52
N LEU A 51 5.98 10.55 15.61
CA LEU A 51 5.31 11.06 14.41
C LEU A 51 6.21 12.01 13.62
N ARG A 52 7.03 12.82 14.29
CA ARG A 52 8.03 13.65 13.59
C ARG A 52 8.99 12.81 12.77
N ASP A 53 9.44 11.69 13.31
CA ASP A 53 10.33 10.76 12.61
C ASP A 53 9.63 10.11 11.42
N VAL A 54 8.37 9.71 11.59
CA VAL A 54 7.54 9.16 10.50
C VAL A 54 7.36 10.19 9.38
N GLU A 55 6.96 11.42 9.72
CA GLU A 55 6.74 12.48 8.75
C GLU A 55 8.02 12.88 8.02
N ALA A 56 9.16 12.80 8.68
CA ALA A 56 10.47 13.05 8.09
C ALA A 56 11.00 11.89 7.25
N GLY A 57 10.35 10.73 7.31
CA GLY A 57 10.85 9.52 6.65
C GLY A 57 12.19 9.06 7.21
N ALA A 58 12.40 9.22 8.52
CA ALA A 58 13.67 8.88 9.17
C ALA A 58 14.05 7.42 8.96
N PRO A 59 15.35 7.10 8.76
CA PRO A 59 15.77 5.73 8.46
C PRO A 59 15.41 4.70 9.53
N GLY A 60 15.33 5.12 10.79
CA GLY A 60 14.96 4.25 11.91
C GLY A 60 13.48 3.93 12.02
N THR A 61 12.63 4.57 11.24
CA THR A 61 11.20 4.26 11.22
C THR A 61 10.95 2.98 10.42
N ARG A 62 9.95 2.23 10.85
CA ARG A 62 9.55 1.01 10.16
C ARG A 62 8.47 1.30 9.14
N LEU A 63 8.39 0.50 8.10
CA LEU A 63 7.37 0.67 7.07
C LEU A 63 5.96 0.56 7.67
N GLU A 64 5.78 -0.32 8.65
CA GLU A 64 4.51 -0.46 9.37
C GLU A 64 4.08 0.82 10.09
N ASP A 65 5.03 1.64 10.55
CA ASP A 65 4.71 2.94 11.16
C ASP A 65 4.06 3.88 10.16
N HIS A 66 4.60 3.91 8.94
CA HIS A 66 4.04 4.70 7.84
C HIS A 66 2.68 4.19 7.39
N ILE A 67 2.52 2.88 7.31
CA ILE A 67 1.24 2.26 6.97
C ILE A 67 0.18 2.59 8.03
N SER A 68 0.52 2.44 9.31
CA SER A 68 -0.40 2.71 10.41
C SER A 68 -0.87 4.17 10.43
N ALA A 69 0.05 5.11 10.26
CA ALA A 69 -0.29 6.53 10.22
C ALA A 69 -1.18 6.87 9.01
N THR A 70 -0.87 6.30 7.85
CA THR A 70 -1.65 6.48 6.63
C THR A 70 -3.06 5.94 6.79
N LEU A 71 -3.21 4.73 7.34
CA LEU A 71 -4.50 4.11 7.60
C LEU A 71 -5.32 4.92 8.60
N ARG A 72 -4.68 5.46 9.65
CA ARG A 72 -5.36 6.28 10.65
C ARG A 72 -5.97 7.53 10.04
N LEU A 73 -5.30 8.12 9.07
CA LEU A 73 -5.78 9.27 8.33
C LEU A 73 -6.77 8.93 7.22
N GLY A 74 -7.06 7.65 7.01
CA GLY A 74 -7.96 7.21 5.94
C GLY A 74 -7.42 7.45 4.54
N ASP A 75 -6.12 7.61 4.40
CA ASP A 75 -5.48 7.80 3.10
C ASP A 75 -5.12 6.47 2.45
N SER A 76 -4.76 6.52 1.17
CA SER A 76 -4.40 5.37 0.36
C SER A 76 -3.04 4.81 0.74
N ILE A 77 -2.95 3.50 0.97
CA ILE A 77 -1.67 2.80 1.17
C ILE A 77 -1.04 2.32 -0.14
N GLY A 78 -1.70 2.53 -1.28
CA GLY A 78 -1.20 2.11 -2.58
C GLY A 78 0.14 2.75 -2.93
N HIS A 79 0.39 3.97 -2.48
CA HIS A 79 1.67 4.64 -2.66
C HIS A 79 2.83 3.97 -1.92
N ILE A 80 2.53 3.10 -0.95
CA ILE A 80 3.50 2.28 -0.24
C ILE A 80 3.55 0.88 -0.86
N MET A 81 2.41 0.26 -1.05
CA MET A 81 2.31 -1.15 -1.42
C MET A 81 2.60 -1.41 -2.90
N PHE A 82 2.12 -0.56 -3.81
CA PHE A 82 2.35 -0.77 -5.23
C PHE A 82 3.82 -0.65 -5.65
N PRO A 83 4.59 0.33 -5.18
CA PRO A 83 6.02 0.36 -5.47
C PRO A 83 6.77 -0.90 -5.02
N VAL A 84 6.42 -1.45 -3.86
CA VAL A 84 7.02 -2.69 -3.35
C VAL A 84 6.64 -3.87 -4.24
N LEU A 85 5.37 -3.96 -4.66
CA LEU A 85 4.90 -5.01 -5.55
C LEU A 85 5.61 -4.93 -6.92
N PHE A 86 5.76 -3.74 -7.47
CA PHE A 86 6.46 -3.52 -8.75
C PHE A 86 7.93 -3.91 -8.62
N MET A 87 8.58 -3.55 -7.52
CA MET A 87 9.97 -3.94 -7.25
C MET A 87 10.13 -5.46 -7.23
N ALA A 88 9.19 -6.17 -6.60
CA ALA A 88 9.21 -7.64 -6.53
C ALA A 88 9.16 -8.28 -7.92
N HIS A 89 8.57 -7.61 -8.89
CA HIS A 89 8.47 -8.07 -10.28
C HIS A 89 9.54 -7.45 -11.20
N GLY A 90 10.52 -6.75 -10.64
CA GLY A 90 11.57 -6.11 -11.43
C GLY A 90 11.11 -4.97 -12.31
N ILE A 91 9.98 -4.36 -12.00
CA ILE A 91 9.38 -3.27 -12.76
C ILE A 91 9.46 -1.99 -11.94
N ARG A 92 9.87 -0.88 -12.56
CA ARG A 92 9.86 0.42 -11.91
C ARG A 92 8.43 0.95 -11.80
N PHE A 93 8.03 1.37 -10.61
CA PHE A 93 6.75 2.01 -10.40
C PHE A 93 6.70 3.36 -11.11
N PRO A 94 5.63 3.66 -11.89
CA PRO A 94 5.53 4.94 -12.60
C PRO A 94 5.60 6.13 -11.64
N GLN A 95 6.61 6.98 -11.83
CA GLN A 95 6.95 8.04 -10.88
C GLN A 95 5.82 9.05 -10.69
N HIS A 96 5.07 9.37 -11.74
CA HIS A 96 3.97 10.32 -11.65
C HIS A 96 2.83 9.84 -10.74
N LEU A 97 2.67 8.51 -10.57
CA LEU A 97 1.63 7.96 -9.70
C LEU A 97 1.88 8.22 -8.21
N TYR A 98 3.11 8.54 -7.82
CA TYR A 98 3.38 8.94 -6.44
C TYR A 98 2.64 10.21 -6.03
N TYR A 99 2.29 11.06 -6.99
CA TYR A 99 1.68 12.36 -6.76
C TYR A 99 0.20 12.40 -7.08
N GLU A 100 -0.38 11.30 -7.55
CA GLU A 100 -1.78 11.20 -7.91
C GLU A 100 -2.62 10.58 -6.79
N ASP A 101 -3.92 10.85 -6.82
CA ASP A 101 -4.90 10.13 -6.02
C ASP A 101 -5.15 8.77 -6.69
N ILE A 102 -4.73 7.69 -6.03
CA ILE A 102 -4.82 6.34 -6.57
C ILE A 102 -5.87 5.47 -5.86
N ARG A 103 -6.80 6.08 -5.10
CA ARG A 103 -7.86 5.31 -4.44
C ARG A 103 -8.75 4.56 -5.41
N GLY A 104 -9.01 5.13 -6.58
CA GLY A 104 -9.74 4.45 -7.64
C GLY A 104 -8.96 3.26 -8.21
N LEU A 105 -7.65 3.39 -8.35
CA LEU A 105 -6.78 2.30 -8.77
C LEU A 105 -6.75 1.18 -7.73
N GLU A 106 -6.63 1.52 -6.45
CA GLU A 106 -6.70 0.53 -5.36
C GLU A 106 -8.00 -0.27 -5.41
N ARG A 107 -9.13 0.42 -5.59
CA ARG A 107 -10.43 -0.24 -5.67
C ARG A 107 -10.48 -1.22 -6.83
N LYS A 108 -9.99 -0.85 -7.99
CA LYS A 108 -9.92 -1.74 -9.16
C LYS A 108 -9.03 -2.96 -8.90
N CYS A 109 -7.90 -2.78 -8.22
CA CYS A 109 -7.05 -3.88 -7.84
C CYS A 109 -7.74 -4.84 -6.88
N ILE A 110 -8.46 -4.32 -5.89
CA ILE A 110 -9.24 -5.13 -4.95
C ILE A 110 -10.31 -5.92 -5.70
N GLU A 111 -11.06 -5.27 -6.58
CA GLU A 111 -12.09 -5.92 -7.39
C GLU A 111 -11.50 -7.04 -8.25
N LEU A 112 -10.37 -6.79 -8.90
CA LEU A 112 -9.67 -7.79 -9.70
C LEU A 112 -9.25 -9.00 -8.85
N ILE A 113 -8.70 -8.77 -7.67
CA ILE A 113 -8.28 -9.85 -6.77
C ILE A 113 -9.48 -10.65 -6.28
N VAL A 114 -10.56 -9.98 -5.92
CA VAL A 114 -11.81 -10.65 -5.49
C VAL A 114 -12.38 -11.49 -6.63
N ASP A 115 -12.47 -10.94 -7.83
CA ASP A 115 -12.98 -11.67 -9.00
C ASP A 115 -12.11 -12.88 -9.34
N TRP A 116 -10.81 -12.72 -9.26
CA TRP A 116 -9.87 -13.82 -9.45
C TRP A 116 -10.09 -14.94 -8.42
N ALA A 117 -10.24 -14.56 -7.14
CA ALA A 117 -10.47 -15.51 -6.05
C ALA A 117 -11.79 -16.27 -6.22
N VAL A 118 -12.87 -15.56 -6.59
CA VAL A 118 -14.18 -16.17 -6.85
C VAL A 118 -14.10 -17.14 -8.05
N ASN A 119 -13.45 -16.72 -9.13
CA ASN A 119 -13.31 -17.57 -10.31
C ASN A 119 -12.45 -18.81 -10.03
N SER A 120 -11.39 -18.67 -9.24
CA SER A 120 -10.58 -19.82 -8.82
C SER A 120 -11.39 -20.80 -7.98
N LEU A 121 -12.22 -20.30 -7.09
CA LEU A 121 -13.10 -21.13 -6.27
C LEU A 121 -14.14 -21.87 -7.12
N LYS A 122 -14.68 -21.20 -8.15
CA LYS A 122 -15.62 -21.82 -9.09
C LYS A 122 -15.02 -22.99 -9.87
N GLN A 123 -13.75 -22.91 -10.23
CA GLN A 123 -13.06 -24.00 -10.92
C GLN A 123 -12.89 -25.24 -10.07
N ASP A 124 -12.79 -25.07 -8.75
CA ASP A 124 -12.57 -26.16 -7.80
C ASP A 124 -13.88 -26.80 -7.30
N LEU A 125 -15.04 -26.18 -7.58
CA LEU A 125 -16.35 -26.64 -7.17
C LEU A 125 -17.08 -27.34 -8.33
N PRO A 126 -17.94 -28.37 -8.04
CA PRO A 126 -18.79 -28.96 -9.07
C PRO A 126 -19.67 -27.89 -9.74
N SER A 127 -19.78 -27.95 -11.06
CA SER A 127 -20.55 -26.99 -11.84
C SER A 127 -22.03 -26.91 -11.46
N GLU A 128 -22.57 -27.98 -10.93
CA GLU A 128 -23.94 -28.06 -10.45
C GLU A 128 -24.24 -27.23 -9.20
N TRP A 129 -23.18 -26.77 -8.52
CA TRP A 129 -23.30 -25.93 -7.31
C TRP A 129 -23.47 -24.46 -7.63
N TRP A 130 -23.34 -24.09 -8.91
CA TRP A 130 -23.46 -22.71 -9.35
C TRP A 130 -24.84 -22.46 -9.92
N PRO A 131 -25.50 -21.38 -9.50
CA PRO A 131 -26.70 -20.95 -10.20
C PRO A 131 -26.33 -20.71 -11.66
N SER A 132 -27.06 -21.35 -12.57
CA SER A 132 -26.97 -21.07 -13.98
C SER A 132 -27.10 -19.56 -14.16
N SER A 133 -26.07 -18.94 -14.69
CA SER A 133 -26.18 -17.56 -15.14
C SER A 133 -27.13 -17.56 -16.34
N HIS A 134 -28.39 -17.39 -16.06
CA HIS A 134 -29.33 -17.02 -17.10
C HIS A 134 -28.97 -15.59 -17.48
N HIS A 135 -28.13 -15.46 -18.47
CA HIS A 135 -28.14 -14.25 -19.26
C HIS A 135 -29.50 -14.25 -19.97
N ASP A 136 -30.44 -13.60 -19.35
CA ASP A 136 -31.69 -13.27 -20.04
C ASP A 136 -31.31 -12.13 -21.00
N GLU A 137 -30.86 -12.53 -22.17
CA GLU A 137 -30.73 -11.64 -23.31
C GLU A 137 -32.16 -11.32 -23.79
N ARG A 138 -32.70 -10.27 -23.24
CA ARG A 138 -33.84 -9.62 -23.82
C ARG A 138 -33.58 -8.14 -24.02
#